data_4e62350e7b6ffce79867e9c1cdd36b0c
#
_entry.id   4e62350e7b6ffce79867e9c1cdd36b0c
#
_cell.length_a   1.000
_cell.length_b   1.000
_cell.length_c   1.000
_cell.angle_alpha   90.00
_cell.angle_beta   90.00
_cell.angle_gamma   90.00
#
_symmetry.space_group_name_H-M   'P 1'
#
loop_
_entity.id
_entity.type
_entity.pdbx_description
1 polymer ?
#
loop_
_entity_poly.entity_id
_entity_poly.type
_entity_poly.pdbx_seq_one_letter_code
_entity_poly.pdbx_strand_id
1 'polypeptide(L)'
;MRKFRGLAVAVVAAFLLIGVGVAFAKAPFHIGIVTGTVSQGEDELRGAERLIEEYGDVASGGMIQHITYPDNFMQEMETTISQIAGLTDDPLMKAIIVNQSIPGTTEAFRRVKERRPDILCFAGEPHEDPGVIESVADLAINVHNIYRGYLIPLAAKKMGATDFVHISFPRHMSYELLSRRRNIMEAACNDIGVKFHFETAPDPVSDVGVAGAQQFILEKVPAWLEKYGKNTAFFCTNDAHTEPLIRQVVAYGGYFVEADLPSPLMGYPGALGVDLSAEKGDFQAITKKIEEVIVEKGAAGRLGTWVYSFGYTTTAGLGELAKRIVEGNATISLSDLVASFEKFTPGASWNCGYYVDLNTGIEKKNHMLVYQDTYVFGKGYLEMTKVEIPEKYLTIK
;
A
#
# COMPACT_ATOMS: atom_id res chain seq x y z
N MET A 1 -42.58 -60.61 38.11
CA MET A 1 -42.13 -61.76 37.28
C MET A 1 -41.77 -61.24 35.90
N ARG A 2 -40.68 -61.59 35.31
CA ARG A 2 -40.01 -61.24 34.06
C ARG A 2 -39.46 -59.83 33.99
N LYS A 3 -38.12 -59.76 34.22
CA LYS A 3 -37.21 -58.68 33.95
C LYS A 3 -36.98 -58.58 32.46
N PHE A 4 -37.11 -57.38 31.83
CA PHE A 4 -36.56 -57.07 30.54
C PHE A 4 -35.38 -56.14 30.74
N ARG A 5 -34.19 -56.62 30.39
CA ARG A 5 -32.97 -55.80 30.26
C ARG A 5 -32.97 -55.18 28.86
N GLY A 6 -33.08 -53.89 28.78
CA GLY A 6 -32.84 -53.12 27.54
C GLY A 6 -31.36 -52.82 27.40
N LEU A 7 -30.78 -53.32 26.30
CA LEU A 7 -29.40 -53.07 25.88
C LEU A 7 -29.33 -51.72 25.18
N ALA A 8 -28.66 -50.75 25.77
CA ALA A 8 -28.39 -49.47 25.14
C ALA A 8 -27.16 -49.63 24.22
N VAL A 9 -27.35 -49.56 22.91
CA VAL A 9 -26.28 -49.48 21.92
C VAL A 9 -25.90 -48.01 21.76
N ALA A 10 -24.73 -47.66 22.27
CA ALA A 10 -24.13 -46.32 22.01
C ALA A 10 -23.46 -46.34 20.65
N VAL A 11 -24.05 -45.65 19.66
CA VAL A 11 -23.42 -45.38 18.35
C VAL A 11 -22.51 -44.18 18.53
N VAL A 12 -21.20 -44.40 18.62
CA VAL A 12 -20.18 -43.37 18.55
C VAL A 12 -19.98 -43.06 17.06
N ALA A 13 -20.57 -41.96 16.59
CA ALA A 13 -20.28 -41.41 15.26
C ALA A 13 -18.93 -40.67 15.34
N ALA A 14 -17.88 -41.30 14.91
CA ALA A 14 -16.60 -40.65 14.66
C ALA A 14 -16.74 -39.75 13.42
N PHE A 15 -16.85 -38.43 13.58
CA PHE A 15 -16.66 -37.48 12.51
C PHE A 15 -15.16 -37.44 12.18
N LEU A 16 -14.76 -38.16 11.16
CA LEU A 16 -13.50 -37.94 10.45
C LEU A 16 -13.65 -36.61 9.69
N LEU A 17 -13.10 -35.53 10.25
CA LEU A 17 -12.80 -34.31 9.51
C LEU A 17 -11.69 -34.66 8.49
N ILE A 18 -12.10 -35.08 7.31
CA ILE A 18 -11.19 -35.14 6.16
C ILE A 18 -11.01 -33.67 5.75
N GLY A 19 -9.94 -33.06 6.20
CA GLY A 19 -9.44 -31.83 5.63
C GLY A 19 -9.12 -32.11 4.16
N VAL A 20 -9.98 -31.66 3.26
CA VAL A 20 -9.68 -31.66 1.82
C VAL A 20 -8.62 -30.58 1.63
N GLY A 21 -7.36 -30.97 1.79
CA GLY A 21 -6.26 -30.16 1.30
C GLY A 21 -6.43 -30.04 -0.21
N VAL A 22 -6.57 -28.84 -0.71
CA VAL A 22 -6.51 -28.56 -2.15
C VAL A 22 -5.10 -28.96 -2.60
N ALA A 23 -4.96 -30.13 -3.23
CA ALA A 23 -3.69 -30.54 -3.81
C ALA A 23 -3.49 -29.70 -5.08
N PHE A 24 -2.60 -28.73 -5.03
CA PHE A 24 -2.17 -28.05 -6.23
C PHE A 24 -1.41 -29.02 -7.15
N ALA A 25 -1.68 -28.97 -8.46
CA ALA A 25 -0.80 -29.62 -9.42
C ALA A 25 0.60 -28.99 -9.29
N LYS A 26 1.67 -29.82 -9.41
CA LYS A 26 3.04 -29.30 -9.28
C LYS A 26 3.26 -28.11 -10.22
N ALA A 27 3.61 -26.95 -9.67
CA ALA A 27 3.79 -25.73 -10.43
C ALA A 27 4.96 -25.86 -11.43
N PRO A 28 4.82 -25.39 -12.67
CA PRO A 28 5.88 -25.47 -13.68
C PRO A 28 7.03 -24.47 -13.44
N PHE A 29 6.80 -23.45 -12.64
CA PHE A 29 7.77 -22.44 -12.21
C PHE A 29 7.36 -21.85 -10.87
N HIS A 30 8.31 -21.15 -10.22
CA HIS A 30 8.09 -20.50 -8.94
C HIS A 30 8.27 -18.99 -9.01
N ILE A 31 7.58 -18.28 -8.13
CA ILE A 31 7.66 -16.83 -7.93
C ILE A 31 8.01 -16.56 -6.47
N GLY A 32 9.12 -15.87 -6.23
CA GLY A 32 9.54 -15.40 -4.91
C GLY A 32 8.84 -14.09 -4.57
N ILE A 33 8.19 -14.05 -3.41
CA ILE A 33 7.59 -12.82 -2.86
C ILE A 33 8.31 -12.50 -1.55
N VAL A 34 8.81 -11.27 -1.43
CA VAL A 34 9.54 -10.80 -0.26
C VAL A 34 8.82 -9.56 0.29
N THR A 35 8.40 -9.64 1.54
CA THR A 35 7.66 -8.55 2.22
C THR A 35 8.21 -8.31 3.62
N GLY A 36 7.73 -7.26 4.29
CA GLY A 36 7.85 -7.13 5.73
C GLY A 36 7.04 -8.17 6.49
N THR A 37 7.24 -8.20 7.79
CA THR A 37 6.35 -8.91 8.73
C THR A 37 5.08 -8.07 8.96
N VAL A 38 4.13 -8.56 9.77
CA VAL A 38 2.94 -7.78 10.17
C VAL A 38 3.33 -6.42 10.80
N SER A 39 4.46 -6.36 11.51
CA SER A 39 4.90 -5.11 12.15
C SER A 39 5.52 -4.09 11.20
N GLN A 40 6.04 -4.53 10.06
CA GLN A 40 6.71 -3.67 9.07
C GLN A 40 5.90 -3.40 7.81
N GLY A 41 4.97 -4.31 7.46
CA GLY A 41 4.21 -4.18 6.23
C GLY A 41 3.05 -5.18 6.19
N GLU A 42 2.02 -4.98 7.03
CA GLU A 42 0.86 -5.88 7.06
C GLU A 42 0.17 -5.96 5.71
N ASP A 43 0.02 -4.84 5.02
CA ASP A 43 -0.65 -4.76 3.72
C ASP A 43 0.08 -5.63 2.68
N GLU A 44 1.40 -5.53 2.58
CA GLU A 44 2.24 -6.31 1.67
C GLU A 44 2.18 -7.80 1.99
N LEU A 45 2.22 -8.14 3.29
CA LEU A 45 2.09 -9.52 3.77
C LEU A 45 0.74 -10.12 3.36
N ARG A 46 -0.36 -9.37 3.50
CA ARG A 46 -1.70 -9.84 3.06
C ARG A 46 -1.75 -10.06 1.55
N GLY A 47 -1.05 -9.25 0.77
CA GLY A 47 -0.90 -9.47 -0.68
C GLY A 47 -0.18 -10.78 -1.01
N ALA A 48 0.87 -11.13 -0.26
CA ALA A 48 1.58 -12.40 -0.41
C ALA A 48 0.71 -13.59 0.01
N GLU A 49 0.00 -13.50 1.14
CA GLU A 49 -0.96 -14.51 1.59
C GLU A 49 -2.05 -14.74 0.52
N ARG A 50 -2.57 -13.68 -0.10
CA ARG A 50 -3.57 -13.78 -1.18
C ARG A 50 -3.03 -14.52 -2.41
N LEU A 51 -1.78 -14.31 -2.78
CA LEU A 51 -1.14 -15.06 -3.87
C LEU A 51 -0.98 -16.54 -3.51
N ILE A 52 -0.63 -16.86 -2.26
CA ILE A 52 -0.53 -18.24 -1.77
C ILE A 52 -1.91 -18.93 -1.81
N GLU A 53 -2.97 -18.25 -1.41
CA GLU A 53 -4.34 -18.77 -1.52
C GLU A 53 -4.72 -19.09 -2.96
N GLU A 54 -4.31 -18.25 -3.91
CA GLU A 54 -4.66 -18.38 -5.32
C GLU A 54 -3.81 -19.44 -6.05
N TYR A 55 -2.49 -19.49 -5.76
CA TYR A 55 -1.53 -20.28 -6.55
C TYR A 55 -0.79 -21.35 -5.76
N GLY A 56 -1.04 -21.46 -4.47
CA GLY A 56 -0.40 -22.41 -3.57
C GLY A 56 1.03 -22.05 -3.17
N ASP A 57 1.42 -22.53 -1.99
CA ASP A 57 2.78 -22.42 -1.48
C ASP A 57 3.69 -23.49 -2.11
N VAL A 58 4.94 -23.13 -2.43
CA VAL A 58 5.95 -24.03 -3.02
C VAL A 58 6.18 -25.27 -2.16
N ALA A 59 6.15 -25.15 -0.82
CA ALA A 59 6.31 -26.29 0.09
C ALA A 59 5.16 -27.31 -0.05
N SER A 60 4.01 -26.89 -0.60
CA SER A 60 2.84 -27.74 -0.89
C SER A 60 2.70 -28.06 -2.39
N GLY A 61 3.74 -27.78 -3.18
CA GLY A 61 3.74 -28.00 -4.63
C GLY A 61 3.13 -26.88 -5.46
N GLY A 62 2.75 -25.76 -4.83
CA GLY A 62 2.25 -24.56 -5.50
C GLY A 62 3.35 -23.69 -6.10
N MET A 63 3.01 -22.44 -6.42
CA MET A 63 3.85 -21.54 -7.21
C MET A 63 4.60 -20.50 -6.36
N ILE A 64 4.08 -20.10 -5.21
CA ILE A 64 4.55 -18.96 -4.46
C ILE A 64 5.53 -19.38 -3.35
N GLN A 65 6.72 -18.79 -3.36
CA GLN A 65 7.68 -18.86 -2.26
C GLN A 65 7.71 -17.51 -1.55
N HIS A 66 7.08 -17.42 -0.39
CA HIS A 66 7.07 -16.19 0.41
C HIS A 66 8.12 -16.24 1.51
N ILE A 67 8.86 -15.13 1.63
CA ILE A 67 9.78 -14.89 2.75
C ILE A 67 9.58 -13.46 3.28
N THR A 68 9.92 -13.23 4.55
CA THR A 68 9.92 -11.88 5.14
C THR A 68 11.35 -11.43 5.44
N TYR A 69 11.63 -10.14 5.21
CA TYR A 69 12.87 -9.53 5.68
C TYR A 69 12.77 -9.22 7.19
N PRO A 70 13.91 -9.06 7.89
CA PRO A 70 13.93 -8.76 9.32
C PRO A 70 13.27 -7.42 9.66
N ASP A 71 12.63 -7.31 10.83
CA ASP A 71 11.99 -6.05 11.29
C ASP A 71 13.02 -4.91 11.46
N ASN A 72 14.25 -5.23 11.83
CA ASN A 72 15.35 -4.28 11.95
C ASN A 72 16.23 -4.24 10.68
N PHE A 73 15.58 -4.31 9.50
CA PHE A 73 16.23 -4.42 8.19
C PHE A 73 17.37 -3.41 7.94
N MET A 74 17.31 -2.21 8.53
CA MET A 74 18.40 -1.22 8.40
C MET A 74 19.70 -1.69 9.01
N GLN A 75 19.65 -2.45 10.11
CA GLN A 75 20.80 -3.04 10.78
C GLN A 75 21.16 -4.42 10.20
N GLU A 76 20.19 -5.10 9.60
CA GLU A 76 20.36 -6.45 9.02
C GLU A 76 20.27 -6.43 7.48
N MET A 77 20.74 -5.36 6.84
CA MET A 77 20.67 -5.20 5.38
C MET A 77 21.29 -6.37 4.62
N GLU A 78 22.49 -6.87 5.04
CA GLU A 78 23.14 -7.99 4.36
C GLU A 78 22.36 -9.31 4.53
N THR A 79 21.65 -9.49 5.63
CA THR A 79 20.72 -10.63 5.82
C THR A 79 19.62 -10.58 4.76
N THR A 80 18.99 -9.42 4.58
CA THR A 80 17.95 -9.21 3.56
C THR A 80 18.48 -9.46 2.14
N ILE A 81 19.65 -8.90 1.82
CA ILE A 81 20.30 -9.09 0.50
C ILE A 81 20.56 -10.59 0.25
N SER A 82 21.08 -11.30 1.25
CA SER A 82 21.39 -12.73 1.13
C SER A 82 20.14 -13.59 1.00
N GLN A 83 19.06 -13.27 1.71
CA GLN A 83 17.78 -13.96 1.61
C GLN A 83 17.17 -13.83 0.21
N ILE A 84 17.14 -12.60 -0.35
CA ILE A 84 16.62 -12.34 -1.71
C ILE A 84 17.49 -13.06 -2.74
N ALA A 85 18.81 -12.92 -2.68
CA ALA A 85 19.72 -13.57 -3.60
C ALA A 85 19.67 -15.10 -3.51
N GLY A 86 19.39 -15.65 -2.31
CA GLY A 86 19.23 -17.09 -2.07
C GLY A 86 18.04 -17.73 -2.80
N LEU A 87 17.01 -16.94 -3.17
CA LEU A 87 15.89 -17.44 -3.98
C LEU A 87 16.34 -17.96 -5.36
N THR A 88 17.52 -17.53 -5.84
CA THR A 88 18.10 -18.04 -7.10
C THR A 88 18.54 -19.51 -7.04
N ASP A 89 18.66 -20.09 -5.85
CA ASP A 89 19.06 -21.50 -5.66
C ASP A 89 17.92 -22.45 -6.09
N ASP A 90 16.69 -21.97 -6.17
CA ASP A 90 15.57 -22.70 -6.73
C ASP A 90 15.64 -22.70 -8.28
N PRO A 91 15.83 -23.86 -8.94
CA PRO A 91 15.93 -23.92 -10.40
C PRO A 91 14.64 -23.53 -11.13
N LEU A 92 13.48 -23.60 -10.46
CA LEU A 92 12.19 -23.23 -11.02
C LEU A 92 11.86 -21.75 -10.83
N MET A 93 12.65 -20.98 -10.05
CA MET A 93 12.42 -19.56 -9.84
C MET A 93 12.48 -18.79 -11.16
N LYS A 94 11.43 -17.97 -11.44
CA LYS A 94 11.31 -17.17 -12.65
C LYS A 94 11.06 -15.69 -12.39
N ALA A 95 10.59 -15.33 -11.20
CA ALA A 95 10.41 -13.95 -10.80
C ALA A 95 10.64 -13.77 -9.30
N ILE A 96 11.16 -12.61 -8.90
CA ILE A 96 11.32 -12.20 -7.51
C ILE A 96 10.71 -10.81 -7.37
N ILE A 97 9.74 -10.68 -6.50
CA ILE A 97 9.06 -9.44 -6.16
C ILE A 97 9.46 -9.05 -4.73
N VAL A 98 9.98 -7.85 -4.53
CA VAL A 98 10.25 -7.28 -3.21
C VAL A 98 9.29 -6.11 -2.98
N ASN A 99 8.51 -6.13 -1.92
CA ASN A 99 7.57 -5.07 -1.55
C ASN A 99 7.40 -4.99 -0.01
N GLN A 100 7.61 -3.86 0.63
CA GLN A 100 8.30 -2.63 0.21
C GLN A 100 9.76 -2.95 -0.13
N SER A 101 10.30 -2.36 -1.21
CA SER A 101 11.69 -2.59 -1.60
C SER A 101 12.62 -1.74 -0.74
N ILE A 102 12.94 -2.28 0.44
CA ILE A 102 13.77 -1.64 1.47
C ILE A 102 15.23 -1.45 1.00
N PRO A 103 16.02 -0.58 1.66
CA PRO A 103 17.42 -0.39 1.32
C PRO A 103 18.20 -1.71 1.27
N GLY A 104 19.01 -1.87 0.21
CA GLY A 104 19.70 -3.12 -0.14
C GLY A 104 19.04 -3.94 -1.24
N THR A 105 17.79 -3.61 -1.64
CA THR A 105 17.09 -4.32 -2.72
C THR A 105 17.83 -4.22 -4.06
N THR A 106 18.39 -3.06 -4.39
CA THR A 106 19.23 -2.88 -5.61
C THR A 106 20.39 -3.86 -5.64
N GLU A 107 21.13 -3.97 -4.53
CA GLU A 107 22.26 -4.90 -4.43
C GLU A 107 21.80 -6.37 -4.50
N ALA A 108 20.67 -6.70 -3.88
CA ALA A 108 20.08 -8.03 -3.96
C ALA A 108 19.72 -8.39 -5.41
N PHE A 109 19.05 -7.50 -6.13
CA PHE A 109 18.70 -7.71 -7.54
C PHE A 109 19.93 -7.81 -8.44
N ARG A 110 20.97 -7.02 -8.17
CA ARG A 110 22.26 -7.15 -8.88
C ARG A 110 22.84 -8.56 -8.71
N ARG A 111 22.86 -9.09 -7.49
CA ARG A 111 23.32 -10.48 -7.22
C ARG A 111 22.43 -11.54 -7.86
N VAL A 112 21.10 -11.31 -7.90
CA VAL A 112 20.17 -12.18 -8.64
C VAL A 112 20.52 -12.20 -10.12
N LYS A 113 20.64 -11.03 -10.75
CA LYS A 113 20.93 -10.91 -12.19
C LYS A 113 22.30 -11.45 -12.58
N GLU A 114 23.31 -11.37 -11.70
CA GLU A 114 24.60 -12.00 -11.91
C GLU A 114 24.56 -13.54 -11.94
N ARG A 115 23.70 -14.14 -11.11
CA ARG A 115 23.54 -15.60 -11.06
C ARG A 115 22.54 -16.14 -12.07
N ARG A 116 21.42 -15.45 -12.19
CA ARG A 116 20.24 -15.87 -12.96
C ARG A 116 19.62 -14.66 -13.69
N PRO A 117 20.21 -14.22 -14.82
CA PRO A 117 19.72 -13.06 -15.57
C PRO A 117 18.31 -13.30 -16.17
N ASP A 118 17.84 -14.54 -16.21
CA ASP A 118 16.52 -14.92 -16.68
C ASP A 118 15.39 -14.65 -15.65
N ILE A 119 15.71 -14.39 -14.38
CA ILE A 119 14.73 -14.11 -13.34
C ILE A 119 14.27 -12.66 -13.45
N LEU A 120 12.95 -12.44 -13.52
CA LEU A 120 12.34 -11.10 -13.43
C LEU A 120 12.49 -10.56 -12.01
N CYS A 121 12.91 -9.29 -11.89
CA CYS A 121 13.08 -8.59 -10.61
C CYS A 121 12.14 -7.40 -10.56
N PHE A 122 11.12 -7.45 -9.70
CA PHE A 122 10.14 -6.37 -9.53
C PHE A 122 10.25 -5.73 -8.16
N ALA A 123 10.31 -4.41 -8.13
CA ALA A 123 10.41 -3.58 -6.93
C ALA A 123 9.08 -2.83 -6.70
N GLY A 124 8.34 -3.20 -5.66
CA GLY A 124 7.18 -2.44 -5.19
C GLY A 124 7.62 -1.45 -4.11
N GLU A 125 7.20 -0.20 -4.23
CA GLU A 125 7.55 0.92 -3.34
C GLU A 125 9.02 0.95 -2.92
N PRO A 126 9.94 1.17 -3.87
CA PRO A 126 11.35 1.25 -3.56
C PRO A 126 11.68 2.44 -2.67
N HIS A 127 12.47 2.19 -1.62
CA HIS A 127 13.00 3.20 -0.71
C HIS A 127 14.35 3.77 -1.19
N GLU A 128 14.91 3.19 -2.25
CA GLU A 128 16.14 3.65 -2.89
C GLU A 128 15.81 4.65 -4.01
N ASP A 129 16.80 5.45 -4.39
CA ASP A 129 16.66 6.44 -5.45
C ASP A 129 16.15 5.80 -6.76
N PRO A 130 15.17 6.41 -7.46
CA PRO A 130 14.63 5.88 -8.70
C PRO A 130 15.69 5.46 -9.71
N GLY A 131 16.71 6.31 -9.96
CA GLY A 131 17.79 6.02 -10.91
C GLY A 131 18.65 4.83 -10.50
N VAL A 132 18.69 4.49 -9.20
CA VAL A 132 19.47 3.36 -8.67
C VAL A 132 18.70 2.06 -8.86
N ILE A 133 17.47 1.97 -8.38
CA ILE A 133 16.66 0.75 -8.49
C ILE A 133 16.32 0.41 -9.95
N GLU A 134 16.04 1.42 -10.80
CA GLU A 134 15.76 1.25 -12.22
C GLU A 134 16.90 0.60 -13.00
N SER A 135 18.14 0.71 -12.48
CA SER A 135 19.32 0.15 -13.16
C SER A 135 19.37 -1.38 -13.12
N VAL A 136 18.62 -2.03 -12.21
CA VAL A 136 18.66 -3.47 -11.98
C VAL A 136 17.28 -4.13 -11.96
N ALA A 137 16.22 -3.40 -11.61
CA ALA A 137 14.86 -3.90 -11.64
C ALA A 137 14.30 -3.93 -13.07
N ASP A 138 13.62 -5.01 -13.44
CA ASP A 138 12.84 -5.07 -14.67
C ASP A 138 11.61 -4.18 -14.57
N LEU A 139 11.06 -3.97 -13.36
CA LEU A 139 9.96 -3.08 -13.08
C LEU A 139 10.05 -2.52 -11.66
N ALA A 140 9.85 -1.21 -11.51
CA ALA A 140 9.64 -0.51 -10.25
C ALA A 140 8.24 0.12 -10.22
N ILE A 141 7.57 0.11 -9.08
CA ILE A 141 6.22 0.68 -8.89
C ILE A 141 6.19 1.57 -7.66
N ASN A 142 5.73 2.82 -7.82
CA ASN A 142 5.40 3.71 -6.70
C ASN A 142 3.96 4.21 -6.80
N VAL A 143 3.43 4.72 -5.69
CA VAL A 143 2.21 5.55 -5.74
C VAL A 143 2.43 6.74 -6.67
N HIS A 144 1.41 7.15 -7.40
CA HIS A 144 1.51 8.24 -8.37
C HIS A 144 1.59 9.62 -7.70
N ASN A 145 2.70 9.89 -7.02
CA ASN A 145 2.90 11.13 -6.26
C ASN A 145 2.68 12.40 -7.09
N ILE A 146 2.99 12.36 -8.39
CA ILE A 146 2.80 13.51 -9.28
C ILE A 146 1.30 13.80 -9.48
N TYR A 147 0.49 12.81 -9.86
CA TYR A 147 -0.96 12.99 -10.01
C TYR A 147 -1.63 13.30 -8.68
N ARG A 148 -1.24 12.61 -7.60
CA ARG A 148 -1.74 12.84 -6.25
C ARG A 148 -1.46 14.26 -5.74
N GLY A 149 -0.39 14.91 -6.22
CA GLY A 149 -0.12 16.32 -5.95
C GLY A 149 -1.28 17.24 -6.38
N TYR A 150 -1.98 16.91 -7.47
CA TYR A 150 -3.18 17.63 -7.91
C TYR A 150 -4.47 17.01 -7.35
N LEU A 151 -4.59 15.69 -7.38
CA LEU A 151 -5.83 14.98 -7.06
C LEU A 151 -6.22 15.06 -5.59
N ILE A 152 -5.26 15.01 -4.64
CA ILE A 152 -5.57 15.12 -3.21
C ILE A 152 -6.16 16.50 -2.85
N PRO A 153 -5.59 17.65 -3.25
CA PRO A 153 -6.23 18.96 -3.08
C PRO A 153 -7.61 19.06 -3.74
N LEU A 154 -7.76 18.50 -4.96
CA LEU A 154 -9.04 18.51 -5.66
C LEU A 154 -10.10 17.66 -4.94
N ALA A 155 -9.72 16.48 -4.43
CA ALA A 155 -10.59 15.64 -3.60
C ALA A 155 -10.98 16.37 -2.31
N ALA A 156 -10.03 17.01 -1.62
CA ALA A 156 -10.30 17.84 -0.44
C ALA A 156 -11.33 18.93 -0.73
N LYS A 157 -11.18 19.64 -1.86
CA LYS A 157 -12.16 20.63 -2.32
C LYS A 157 -13.54 20.03 -2.58
N LYS A 158 -13.60 18.88 -3.25
CA LYS A 158 -14.88 18.15 -3.48
C LYS A 158 -15.53 17.70 -2.17
N MET A 159 -14.75 17.41 -1.14
CA MET A 159 -15.25 17.10 0.21
C MET A 159 -15.78 18.33 0.93
N GLY A 160 -15.34 19.54 0.57
CA GLY A 160 -15.79 20.83 1.15
C GLY A 160 -14.66 21.64 1.82
N ALA A 161 -13.40 21.28 1.63
CA ALA A 161 -12.29 22.02 2.21
C ALA A 161 -12.07 23.38 1.54
N THR A 162 -11.75 24.39 2.36
CA THR A 162 -11.34 25.74 1.97
C THR A 162 -9.87 26.00 2.24
N ASP A 163 -9.30 25.22 3.14
CA ASP A 163 -7.90 25.27 3.56
C ASP A 163 -7.30 23.86 3.50
N PHE A 164 -6.00 23.77 3.17
CA PHE A 164 -5.29 22.50 3.05
C PHE A 164 -3.94 22.61 3.80
N VAL A 165 -3.75 21.76 4.79
CA VAL A 165 -2.52 21.69 5.59
C VAL A 165 -1.70 20.47 5.19
N HIS A 166 -0.53 20.72 4.62
CA HIS A 166 0.48 19.70 4.33
C HIS A 166 1.45 19.60 5.51
N ILE A 167 1.51 18.44 6.14
CA ILE A 167 2.33 18.13 7.32
C ILE A 167 3.50 17.26 6.91
N SER A 168 4.74 17.73 7.13
CA SER A 168 5.93 16.97 6.78
C SER A 168 7.14 17.41 7.60
N PHE A 169 8.32 16.93 7.25
CA PHE A 169 9.59 17.23 7.91
C PHE A 169 10.75 17.18 6.90
N PRO A 170 11.95 17.75 7.22
CA PRO A 170 13.05 17.95 6.26
C PRO A 170 13.49 16.68 5.53
N ARG A 171 13.61 15.52 6.21
CA ARG A 171 14.04 14.27 5.57
C ARG A 171 13.07 13.86 4.45
N HIS A 172 11.76 13.86 4.68
CA HIS A 172 10.78 13.55 3.64
C HIS A 172 10.78 14.60 2.51
N MET A 173 11.00 15.86 2.84
CA MET A 173 11.09 16.92 1.83
C MET A 173 12.42 16.89 1.03
N SER A 174 13.36 16.02 1.38
CA SER A 174 14.56 15.75 0.57
C SER A 174 14.35 14.67 -0.49
N TYR A 175 13.27 13.87 -0.40
CA TYR A 175 12.93 12.86 -1.40
C TYR A 175 12.24 13.52 -2.60
N GLU A 176 12.76 13.26 -3.81
CA GLU A 176 12.29 13.91 -5.04
C GLU A 176 10.78 13.84 -5.22
N LEU A 177 10.20 12.62 -5.21
CA LEU A 177 8.78 12.44 -5.46
C LEU A 177 7.89 13.08 -4.37
N LEU A 178 8.34 13.13 -3.12
CA LEU A 178 7.57 13.73 -2.03
C LEU A 178 7.64 15.27 -2.09
N SER A 179 8.79 15.85 -2.38
CA SER A 179 8.93 17.30 -2.55
C SER A 179 8.18 17.81 -3.80
N ARG A 180 8.24 17.08 -4.90
CA ARG A 180 7.45 17.38 -6.11
C ARG A 180 5.95 17.34 -5.81
N ARG A 181 5.47 16.30 -5.16
CA ARG A 181 4.05 16.21 -4.73
C ARG A 181 3.64 17.44 -3.92
N ARG A 182 4.46 17.82 -2.92
CA ARG A 182 4.20 19.00 -2.10
C ARG A 182 4.11 20.28 -2.94
N ASN A 183 5.04 20.48 -3.87
CA ASN A 183 5.07 21.66 -4.73
C ASN A 183 3.86 21.70 -5.69
N ILE A 184 3.46 20.54 -6.22
CA ILE A 184 2.24 20.41 -7.02
C ILE A 184 0.98 20.69 -6.17
N MET A 185 0.92 20.20 -4.92
CA MET A 185 -0.20 20.48 -4.01
C MET A 185 -0.38 21.96 -3.76
N GLU A 186 0.72 22.69 -3.52
CA GLU A 186 0.68 24.15 -3.33
C GLU A 186 0.16 24.87 -4.58
N ALA A 187 0.69 24.52 -5.76
CA ALA A 187 0.23 25.09 -7.03
C ALA A 187 -1.23 24.76 -7.31
N ALA A 188 -1.63 23.49 -7.11
CA ALA A 188 -3.00 23.03 -7.28
C ALA A 188 -3.98 23.76 -6.36
N CYS A 189 -3.65 23.89 -5.07
CA CYS A 189 -4.46 24.62 -4.11
C CYS A 189 -4.70 26.05 -4.55
N ASN A 190 -3.65 26.76 -4.99
CA ASN A 190 -3.76 28.14 -5.50
C ASN A 190 -4.70 28.22 -6.70
N ASP A 191 -4.58 27.31 -7.67
CA ASP A 191 -5.40 27.30 -8.89
C ASP A 191 -6.86 26.98 -8.62
N ILE A 192 -7.16 26.06 -7.70
CA ILE A 192 -8.52 25.66 -7.39
C ILE A 192 -9.16 26.51 -6.28
N GLY A 193 -8.45 27.53 -5.73
CA GLY A 193 -8.97 28.43 -4.72
C GLY A 193 -9.11 27.80 -3.32
N VAL A 194 -8.19 26.91 -2.96
CA VAL A 194 -7.99 26.36 -1.62
C VAL A 194 -6.72 26.99 -1.03
N LYS A 195 -6.73 27.43 0.22
CA LYS A 195 -5.54 28.01 0.83
C LYS A 195 -4.58 26.90 1.27
N PHE A 196 -3.36 26.96 0.76
CA PHE A 196 -2.30 26.02 1.13
C PHE A 196 -1.52 26.48 2.35
N HIS A 197 -1.26 25.57 3.29
CA HIS A 197 -0.43 25.77 4.48
C HIS A 197 0.56 24.62 4.60
N PHE A 198 1.83 24.94 4.87
CA PHE A 198 2.86 23.96 5.16
C PHE A 198 3.19 24.02 6.66
N GLU A 199 3.08 22.87 7.32
CA GLU A 199 3.38 22.74 8.75
C GLU A 199 4.47 21.68 8.96
N THR A 200 5.50 22.06 9.71
CA THR A 200 6.60 21.14 10.03
C THR A 200 6.28 20.35 11.29
N ALA A 201 6.33 19.03 11.18
CA ALA A 201 6.19 18.09 12.30
C ALA A 201 7.55 17.48 12.65
N PRO A 202 7.72 16.92 13.85
CA PRO A 202 8.90 16.12 14.18
C PRO A 202 9.00 14.86 13.30
N ASP A 203 10.23 14.53 12.89
CA ASP A 203 10.53 13.27 12.23
C ASP A 203 10.42 12.12 13.24
N PRO A 204 9.59 11.08 13.00
CA PRO A 204 9.44 9.93 13.91
C PRO A 204 10.72 9.12 14.18
N VAL A 205 11.74 9.24 13.31
CA VAL A 205 13.04 8.59 13.52
C VAL A 205 14.07 9.51 14.19
N SER A 206 13.68 10.75 14.56
CA SER A 206 14.52 11.64 15.36
C SER A 206 14.49 11.29 16.86
N ASP A 207 15.20 12.05 17.68
CA ASP A 207 15.30 11.84 19.14
C ASP A 207 13.95 11.83 19.88
N VAL A 208 12.93 12.52 19.33
CA VAL A 208 11.57 12.52 19.93
C VAL A 208 10.84 11.19 19.70
N GLY A 209 11.26 10.42 18.72
CA GLY A 209 10.68 9.14 18.37
C GLY A 209 9.23 9.22 17.88
N VAL A 210 8.65 8.05 17.60
CA VAL A 210 7.26 7.91 17.15
C VAL A 210 6.28 8.55 18.15
N ALA A 211 6.45 8.31 19.45
CA ALA A 211 5.56 8.81 20.49
C ALA A 211 5.53 10.35 20.54
N GLY A 212 6.71 11.01 20.43
CA GLY A 212 6.78 12.48 20.40
C GLY A 212 6.18 13.06 19.11
N ALA A 213 6.37 12.40 17.97
CA ALA A 213 5.77 12.81 16.71
C ALA A 213 4.23 12.68 16.74
N GLN A 214 3.70 11.60 17.32
CA GLN A 214 2.25 11.41 17.51
C GLN A 214 1.65 12.45 18.47
N GLN A 215 2.31 12.72 19.60
CA GLN A 215 1.87 13.72 20.56
C GLN A 215 1.80 15.11 19.93
N PHE A 216 2.78 15.46 19.09
CA PHE A 216 2.76 16.73 18.35
C PHE A 216 1.49 16.88 17.50
N ILE A 217 1.10 15.86 16.75
CA ILE A 217 -0.12 15.88 15.91
C ILE A 217 -1.37 16.01 16.78
N LEU A 218 -1.46 15.27 17.90
CA LEU A 218 -2.58 15.38 18.84
C LEU A 218 -2.77 16.81 19.39
N GLU A 219 -1.68 17.52 19.63
CA GLU A 219 -1.72 18.90 20.14
C GLU A 219 -1.98 19.94 19.06
N LYS A 220 -1.41 19.74 17.86
CA LYS A 220 -1.42 20.77 16.81
C LYS A 220 -2.70 20.79 15.98
N VAL A 221 -3.32 19.65 15.70
CA VAL A 221 -4.53 19.61 14.85
C VAL A 221 -5.67 20.45 15.41
N PRO A 222 -6.03 20.40 16.70
CA PRO A 222 -7.03 21.31 17.27
C PRO A 222 -6.67 22.78 17.09
N ALA A 223 -5.41 23.16 17.34
CA ALA A 223 -4.93 24.52 17.17
C ALA A 223 -4.96 24.98 15.70
N TRP A 224 -4.63 24.10 14.75
CA TRP A 224 -4.75 24.39 13.32
C TRP A 224 -6.22 24.57 12.90
N LEU A 225 -7.15 23.75 13.43
CA LEU A 225 -8.58 23.90 13.18
C LEU A 225 -9.15 25.19 13.77
N GLU A 226 -8.63 25.66 14.90
CA GLU A 226 -8.95 26.98 15.45
C GLU A 226 -8.42 28.08 14.53
N LYS A 227 -7.19 27.98 14.06
CA LYS A 227 -6.49 28.99 13.23
C LYS A 227 -7.05 29.06 11.81
N TYR A 228 -7.30 27.94 11.15
CA TYR A 228 -7.67 27.86 9.74
C TYR A 228 -9.15 27.59 9.51
N GLY A 229 -9.87 27.12 10.52
CA GLY A 229 -11.29 26.79 10.46
C GLY A 229 -11.56 25.29 10.28
N LYS A 230 -12.83 24.90 10.52
CA LYS A 230 -13.26 23.49 10.47
C LYS A 230 -13.31 22.90 9.06
N ASN A 231 -13.22 23.74 8.03
CA ASN A 231 -13.16 23.28 6.63
C ASN A 231 -11.72 23.11 6.15
N THR A 232 -10.82 22.73 7.05
CA THR A 232 -9.42 22.43 6.76
C THR A 232 -9.24 20.95 6.44
N ALA A 233 -8.63 20.65 5.31
CA ALA A 233 -8.15 19.30 4.99
C ALA A 233 -6.70 19.15 5.42
N PHE A 234 -6.35 17.96 5.86
CA PHE A 234 -4.99 17.61 6.30
C PHE A 234 -4.43 16.48 5.46
N PHE A 235 -3.14 16.56 5.20
CA PHE A 235 -2.34 15.49 4.62
C PHE A 235 -0.99 15.42 5.34
N CYS A 236 -0.56 14.23 5.75
CA CYS A 236 0.74 14.00 6.37
C CYS A 236 1.55 13.00 5.54
N THR A 237 2.87 13.19 5.50
CA THR A 237 3.79 12.38 4.69
C THR A 237 4.39 11.20 5.44
N ASN A 238 3.91 10.88 6.64
CA ASN A 238 4.42 9.75 7.41
C ASN A 238 3.30 9.02 8.16
N ASP A 239 3.37 7.70 8.13
CA ASP A 239 2.35 6.82 8.70
C ASP A 239 2.19 6.97 10.21
N ALA A 240 3.28 7.26 10.94
CA ALA A 240 3.21 7.54 12.38
C ALA A 240 2.32 8.74 12.74
N HIS A 241 2.16 9.70 11.82
CA HIS A 241 1.28 10.85 12.01
C HIS A 241 -0.18 10.55 11.67
N THR A 242 -0.47 9.47 10.92
CA THR A 242 -1.80 9.20 10.34
C THR A 242 -2.86 8.89 11.40
N GLU A 243 -2.58 7.97 12.32
CA GLU A 243 -3.54 7.61 13.37
C GLU A 243 -3.96 8.80 14.23
N PRO A 244 -3.03 9.57 14.86
CA PRO A 244 -3.40 10.71 15.66
C PRO A 244 -4.11 11.80 14.84
N LEU A 245 -3.77 11.98 13.56
CA LEU A 245 -4.45 12.92 12.67
C LEU A 245 -5.89 12.52 12.42
N ILE A 246 -6.17 11.28 12.06
CA ILE A 246 -7.54 10.75 11.87
C ILE A 246 -8.35 10.92 13.16
N ARG A 247 -7.77 10.56 14.31
CA ARG A 247 -8.40 10.68 15.62
C ARG A 247 -8.85 12.12 15.90
N GLN A 248 -8.00 13.10 15.62
CA GLN A 248 -8.32 14.51 15.82
C GLN A 248 -9.34 15.05 14.82
N VAL A 249 -9.27 14.62 13.54
CA VAL A 249 -10.26 15.00 12.53
C VAL A 249 -11.65 14.47 12.91
N VAL A 250 -11.75 13.25 13.43
CA VAL A 250 -13.03 12.70 13.92
C VAL A 250 -13.54 13.51 15.10
N ALA A 251 -12.68 13.88 16.05
CA ALA A 251 -13.07 14.54 17.29
C ALA A 251 -13.42 16.02 17.10
N TYR A 252 -12.66 16.77 16.31
CA TYR A 252 -12.74 18.24 16.25
C TYR A 252 -13.25 18.80 14.93
N GLY A 253 -13.31 18.02 13.87
CA GLY A 253 -13.67 18.43 12.51
C GLY A 253 -12.49 18.44 11.56
N GLY A 254 -12.69 19.02 10.36
CA GLY A 254 -11.74 18.95 9.27
C GLY A 254 -11.95 17.77 8.35
N TYR A 255 -11.04 17.59 7.41
CA TYR A 255 -11.07 16.53 6.41
C TYR A 255 -9.73 15.80 6.33
N PHE A 256 -9.77 14.52 6.05
CA PHE A 256 -8.61 13.69 5.73
C PHE A 256 -8.91 12.89 4.47
N VAL A 257 -8.14 13.16 3.39
CA VAL A 257 -8.44 12.58 2.08
C VAL A 257 -7.91 11.15 1.98
N GLU A 258 -6.63 10.95 2.31
CA GLU A 258 -5.95 9.65 2.25
C GLU A 258 -4.59 9.72 2.97
N ALA A 259 -4.06 8.55 3.33
CA ALA A 259 -2.71 8.42 3.89
C ALA A 259 -1.62 8.58 2.80
N ASP A 260 -0.38 8.68 3.21
CA ASP A 260 0.79 8.71 2.30
C ASP A 260 0.87 7.41 1.48
N LEU A 261 0.82 6.27 2.14
CA LEU A 261 0.56 4.97 1.53
C LEU A 261 -0.91 4.61 1.81
N PRO A 262 -1.83 4.82 0.85
CA PRO A 262 -3.25 4.74 1.14
C PRO A 262 -3.71 3.32 1.45
N SER A 263 -4.35 3.15 2.60
CA SER A 263 -4.91 1.90 3.10
C SER A 263 -6.01 2.15 4.12
N PRO A 264 -7.09 1.38 4.15
CA PRO A 264 -8.05 1.43 5.24
C PRO A 264 -7.48 0.87 6.56
N LEU A 265 -6.36 0.15 6.52
CA LEU A 265 -5.62 -0.28 7.72
C LEU A 265 -4.74 0.84 8.28
N MET A 266 -4.34 1.83 7.46
CA MET A 266 -3.42 2.89 7.86
C MET A 266 -4.08 3.90 8.81
N GLY A 267 -3.86 3.71 10.10
CA GLY A 267 -4.30 4.59 11.19
C GLY A 267 -5.78 4.49 11.58
N TYR A 268 -6.68 4.00 10.72
CA TYR A 268 -8.12 3.93 11.01
C TYR A 268 -8.45 2.99 12.19
N PRO A 269 -7.93 1.76 12.26
CA PRO A 269 -8.28 0.85 13.36
C PRO A 269 -7.94 1.45 14.73
N GLY A 270 -6.72 1.97 14.89
CA GLY A 270 -6.26 2.60 16.14
C GLY A 270 -7.01 3.89 16.46
N ALA A 271 -7.22 4.77 15.48
CA ALA A 271 -7.93 6.03 15.69
C ALA A 271 -9.39 5.85 16.11
N LEU A 272 -10.05 4.82 15.59
CA LEU A 272 -11.48 4.56 15.80
C LEU A 272 -11.75 3.52 16.90
N GLY A 273 -10.74 2.75 17.32
CA GLY A 273 -10.88 1.64 18.26
C GLY A 273 -11.59 0.43 17.64
N VAL A 274 -11.33 0.13 16.37
CA VAL A 274 -11.95 -0.98 15.62
C VAL A 274 -11.01 -2.19 15.60
N ASP A 275 -11.51 -3.35 16.02
CA ASP A 275 -10.84 -4.63 15.84
C ASP A 275 -11.24 -5.22 14.47
N LEU A 276 -10.25 -5.46 13.62
CA LEU A 276 -10.39 -6.00 12.26
C LEU A 276 -9.86 -7.43 12.12
N SER A 277 -9.60 -8.12 13.21
CA SER A 277 -9.02 -9.47 13.19
C SER A 277 -9.90 -10.50 12.47
N ALA A 278 -11.22 -10.29 12.46
CA ALA A 278 -12.16 -11.14 11.74
C ALA A 278 -12.22 -10.87 10.23
N GLU A 279 -11.87 -9.65 9.81
CA GLU A 279 -11.89 -9.19 8.42
C GLU A 279 -10.52 -9.30 7.73
N LYS A 280 -9.58 -10.00 8.34
CA LYS A 280 -8.19 -10.12 7.87
C LYS A 280 -8.10 -10.40 6.36
N GLY A 281 -7.47 -9.47 5.61
CA GLY A 281 -7.27 -9.60 4.16
C GLY A 281 -8.50 -9.29 3.28
N ASP A 282 -9.70 -9.16 3.86
CA ASP A 282 -10.91 -8.75 3.12
C ASP A 282 -11.07 -7.22 3.19
N PHE A 283 -10.45 -6.52 2.24
CA PHE A 283 -10.46 -5.05 2.21
C PHE A 283 -11.84 -4.44 2.01
N GLN A 284 -12.79 -5.15 1.39
CA GLN A 284 -14.18 -4.67 1.27
C GLN A 284 -14.91 -4.75 2.63
N ALA A 285 -14.76 -5.85 3.35
CA ALA A 285 -15.30 -6.00 4.70
C ALA A 285 -14.64 -5.02 5.68
N ILE A 286 -13.31 -4.86 5.61
CA ILE A 286 -12.55 -3.87 6.40
C ILE A 286 -13.09 -2.46 6.17
N THR A 287 -13.20 -2.04 4.91
CA THR A 287 -13.68 -0.70 4.53
C THR A 287 -15.10 -0.47 5.04
N LYS A 288 -15.99 -1.45 4.87
CA LYS A 288 -17.37 -1.37 5.35
C LYS A 288 -17.44 -1.20 6.86
N LYS A 289 -16.68 -1.98 7.62
CA LYS A 289 -16.67 -1.94 9.10
C LYS A 289 -16.14 -0.60 9.62
N ILE A 290 -15.08 -0.08 9.00
CA ILE A 290 -14.56 1.27 9.30
C ILE A 290 -15.60 2.33 8.99
N GLU A 291 -16.28 2.25 7.83
CA GLU A 291 -17.33 3.19 7.43
C GLU A 291 -18.48 3.22 8.43
N GLU A 292 -18.95 2.07 8.90
CA GLU A 292 -20.02 1.99 9.91
C GLU A 292 -19.67 2.79 11.16
N VAL A 293 -18.43 2.65 11.68
CA VAL A 293 -17.96 3.39 12.86
C VAL A 293 -17.77 4.89 12.56
N ILE A 294 -17.27 5.26 11.38
CA ILE A 294 -17.13 6.68 10.97
C ILE A 294 -18.51 7.35 10.89
N VAL A 295 -19.50 6.67 10.33
CA VAL A 295 -20.89 7.18 10.24
C VAL A 295 -21.49 7.32 11.63
N GLU A 296 -21.33 6.34 12.51
CA GLU A 296 -21.79 6.38 13.90
C GLU A 296 -21.19 7.58 14.67
N LYS A 297 -19.90 7.87 14.44
CA LYS A 297 -19.22 9.02 15.04
C LYS A 297 -19.56 10.38 14.39
N GLY A 298 -20.45 10.41 13.39
CA GLY A 298 -20.87 11.64 12.70
C GLY A 298 -19.79 12.25 11.81
N ALA A 299 -18.81 11.44 11.34
CA ALA A 299 -17.70 11.88 10.52
C ALA A 299 -17.85 11.50 9.03
N ALA A 300 -19.03 11.01 8.62
CA ALA A 300 -19.34 10.69 7.23
C ALA A 300 -19.04 11.86 6.27
N GLY A 301 -18.41 11.55 5.15
CA GLY A 301 -18.04 12.53 4.12
C GLY A 301 -16.81 13.37 4.45
N ARG A 302 -16.12 13.12 5.57
CA ARG A 302 -14.91 13.87 5.99
C ARG A 302 -13.60 13.07 5.95
N LEU A 303 -13.70 11.75 5.81
CA LEU A 303 -12.56 10.83 5.83
C LEU A 303 -12.56 9.99 4.57
N GLY A 304 -11.39 9.78 3.98
CA GLY A 304 -11.22 9.02 2.76
C GLY A 304 -10.01 8.10 2.79
N THR A 305 -9.97 7.17 1.84
CA THR A 305 -8.88 6.18 1.65
C THR A 305 -8.92 5.63 0.22
N TRP A 306 -8.00 4.74 -0.11
CA TRP A 306 -8.21 3.73 -1.16
C TRP A 306 -8.86 2.50 -0.52
N VAL A 307 -9.83 1.89 -1.20
CA VAL A 307 -10.53 0.71 -0.66
C VAL A 307 -9.56 -0.47 -0.51
N TYR A 308 -8.73 -0.69 -1.52
CA TYR A 308 -7.65 -1.67 -1.45
C TYR A 308 -6.33 -0.97 -1.18
N SER A 309 -5.59 -1.45 -0.19
CA SER A 309 -4.32 -0.84 0.15
C SER A 309 -3.33 -0.90 -1.02
N PHE A 310 -2.45 0.12 -1.08
CA PHE A 310 -1.38 0.14 -2.07
C PHE A 310 -0.45 -1.07 -1.91
N GLY A 311 -0.01 -1.39 -0.69
CA GLY A 311 0.92 -2.49 -0.42
C GLY A 311 0.35 -3.86 -0.78
N TYR A 312 -0.91 -4.14 -0.39
CA TYR A 312 -1.61 -5.36 -0.78
C TYR A 312 -1.71 -5.51 -2.29
N THR A 313 -2.21 -4.45 -2.95
CA THR A 313 -2.45 -4.48 -4.40
C THR A 313 -1.16 -4.64 -5.18
N THR A 314 -0.11 -3.91 -4.78
CA THR A 314 1.19 -3.97 -5.45
C THR A 314 1.82 -5.35 -5.30
N THR A 315 1.76 -5.96 -4.10
CA THR A 315 2.29 -7.32 -3.89
C THR A 315 1.53 -8.35 -4.72
N ALA A 316 0.20 -8.39 -4.59
CA ALA A 316 -0.63 -9.36 -5.29
C ALA A 316 -0.59 -9.16 -6.82
N GLY A 317 -0.68 -7.91 -7.26
CA GLY A 317 -0.71 -7.57 -8.67
C GLY A 317 0.63 -7.76 -9.38
N LEU A 318 1.77 -7.47 -8.73
CA LEU A 318 3.10 -7.76 -9.30
C LEU A 318 3.35 -9.27 -9.39
N GLY A 319 2.90 -10.07 -8.41
CA GLY A 319 2.95 -11.53 -8.50
C GLY A 319 2.13 -12.07 -9.67
N GLU A 320 0.92 -11.54 -9.88
CA GLU A 320 0.09 -11.88 -11.04
C GLU A 320 0.72 -11.45 -12.37
N LEU A 321 1.23 -10.22 -12.44
CA LEU A 321 1.90 -9.72 -13.65
C LEU A 321 3.10 -10.60 -14.01
N ALA A 322 3.94 -10.93 -13.03
CA ALA A 322 5.10 -11.80 -13.22
C ALA A 322 4.68 -13.18 -13.73
N LYS A 323 3.64 -13.78 -13.13
CA LYS A 323 3.06 -15.06 -13.59
C LYS A 323 2.63 -14.97 -15.05
N ARG A 324 1.84 -13.97 -15.40
CA ARG A 324 1.32 -13.79 -16.76
C ARG A 324 2.45 -13.56 -17.78
N ILE A 325 3.51 -12.85 -17.41
CA ILE A 325 4.69 -12.66 -18.28
C ILE A 325 5.43 -13.98 -18.49
N VAL A 326 5.67 -14.76 -17.44
CA VAL A 326 6.35 -16.08 -17.54
C VAL A 326 5.53 -17.06 -18.39
N GLU A 327 4.21 -16.98 -18.34
CA GLU A 327 3.29 -17.76 -19.17
C GLU A 327 3.16 -17.25 -20.63
N GLY A 328 3.76 -16.10 -20.95
CA GLY A 328 3.67 -15.47 -22.27
C GLY A 328 2.33 -14.75 -22.55
N ASN A 329 1.57 -14.43 -21.52
CA ASN A 329 0.22 -13.85 -21.59
C ASN A 329 0.19 -12.36 -21.26
N ALA A 330 1.32 -11.72 -20.92
CA ALA A 330 1.45 -10.32 -20.61
C ALA A 330 2.86 -9.79 -20.94
N THR A 331 3.00 -8.48 -20.88
CA THR A 331 4.27 -7.76 -21.00
C THR A 331 4.38 -6.72 -19.86
N ILE A 332 5.55 -6.11 -19.70
CA ILE A 332 5.71 -4.96 -18.82
C ILE A 332 5.08 -3.75 -19.51
N SER A 333 3.78 -3.54 -19.28
CA SER A 333 2.98 -2.45 -19.84
C SER A 333 1.98 -1.92 -18.83
N LEU A 334 1.55 -0.67 -19.00
CA LEU A 334 0.54 -0.05 -18.12
C LEU A 334 -0.77 -0.84 -18.10
N SER A 335 -1.21 -1.32 -19.26
CA SER A 335 -2.47 -2.07 -19.38
C SER A 335 -2.41 -3.43 -18.69
N ASP A 336 -1.29 -4.16 -18.83
CA ASP A 336 -1.13 -5.46 -18.19
C ASP A 336 -0.96 -5.33 -16.67
N LEU A 337 -0.30 -4.24 -16.20
CA LEU A 337 -0.22 -3.93 -14.78
C LEU A 337 -1.61 -3.68 -14.19
N VAL A 338 -2.40 -2.80 -14.82
CA VAL A 338 -3.76 -2.48 -14.35
C VAL A 338 -4.62 -3.73 -14.32
N ALA A 339 -4.62 -4.54 -15.40
CA ALA A 339 -5.38 -5.78 -15.43
C ALA A 339 -4.96 -6.79 -14.33
N SER A 340 -3.68 -6.79 -13.95
CA SER A 340 -3.18 -7.63 -12.86
C SER A 340 -3.62 -7.12 -11.49
N PHE A 341 -3.73 -5.79 -11.30
CA PHE A 341 -4.26 -5.17 -10.09
C PHE A 341 -5.77 -5.44 -9.95
N GLU A 342 -6.54 -5.22 -11.01
CA GLU A 342 -8.00 -5.40 -11.01
C GLU A 342 -8.43 -6.82 -10.64
N LYS A 343 -7.61 -7.83 -10.94
CA LYS A 343 -7.87 -9.21 -10.54
C LYS A 343 -8.05 -9.35 -9.02
N PHE A 344 -7.25 -8.64 -8.23
CA PHE A 344 -7.26 -8.73 -6.76
C PHE A 344 -8.01 -7.58 -6.10
N THR A 345 -8.50 -6.63 -6.87
CA THR A 345 -9.18 -5.43 -6.38
C THR A 345 -10.53 -5.22 -7.05
N PRO A 346 -11.47 -6.18 -6.95
CA PRO A 346 -12.75 -6.11 -7.64
C PRO A 346 -13.52 -4.85 -7.25
N GLY A 347 -13.95 -4.08 -8.27
CA GLY A 347 -14.70 -2.84 -8.10
C GLY A 347 -13.85 -1.59 -7.87
N ALA A 348 -12.53 -1.70 -7.69
CA ALA A 348 -11.63 -0.56 -7.70
C ALA A 348 -11.33 -0.11 -9.14
N SER A 349 -11.09 1.19 -9.30
CA SER A 349 -10.64 1.81 -10.55
C SER A 349 -9.21 2.28 -10.39
N TRP A 350 -8.34 1.92 -11.33
CA TRP A 350 -6.92 2.26 -11.34
C TRP A 350 -6.55 3.15 -12.53
N ASN A 351 -5.59 4.02 -12.29
CA ASN A 351 -4.89 4.77 -13.32
C ASN A 351 -3.37 4.61 -13.10
N CYS A 352 -2.59 4.65 -14.16
CA CYS A 352 -1.14 4.52 -14.08
C CYS A 352 -0.47 5.34 -15.17
N GLY A 353 0.80 5.66 -14.93
CA GLY A 353 1.66 6.37 -15.87
C GLY A 353 3.11 5.96 -15.67
N TYR A 354 3.98 6.33 -16.60
CA TYR A 354 5.41 6.14 -16.44
C TYR A 354 6.04 7.30 -15.66
N TYR A 355 7.02 6.97 -14.84
CA TYR A 355 7.86 7.98 -14.21
C TYR A 355 8.68 8.72 -15.26
N VAL A 356 8.70 10.06 -15.15
CA VAL A 356 9.54 10.93 -15.95
C VAL A 356 10.59 11.57 -15.06
N ASP A 357 11.84 11.24 -15.30
CA ASP A 357 12.98 11.91 -14.65
C ASP A 357 13.10 13.35 -15.15
N LEU A 358 12.82 14.32 -14.29
CA LEU A 358 12.84 15.74 -14.69
C LEU A 358 14.23 16.31 -14.93
N ASN A 359 15.30 15.63 -14.51
CA ASN A 359 16.66 16.09 -14.76
C ASN A 359 17.07 15.78 -16.20
N THR A 360 16.60 14.64 -16.72
CA THR A 360 16.92 14.16 -18.07
C THR A 360 15.78 14.33 -19.05
N GLY A 361 14.53 14.51 -18.59
CA GLY A 361 13.32 14.50 -19.40
C GLY A 361 12.96 13.11 -19.96
N ILE A 362 13.61 12.05 -19.49
CA ILE A 362 13.43 10.69 -20.02
C ILE A 362 12.29 10.00 -19.25
N GLU A 363 11.34 9.48 -20.02
CA GLU A 363 10.29 8.60 -19.51
C GLU A 363 10.86 7.18 -19.30
N LYS A 364 10.72 6.65 -18.10
CA LYS A 364 11.25 5.36 -17.68
C LYS A 364 10.21 4.26 -17.84
N LYS A 365 10.39 3.41 -18.86
CA LYS A 365 9.43 2.35 -19.19
C LYS A 365 9.38 1.22 -18.16
N ASN A 366 10.41 1.08 -17.34
CA ASN A 366 10.50 0.14 -16.24
C ASN A 366 10.22 0.79 -14.87
N HIS A 367 9.62 1.98 -14.83
CA HIS A 367 9.17 2.59 -13.59
C HIS A 367 7.77 3.17 -13.80
N MET A 368 6.79 2.55 -13.15
CA MET A 368 5.39 2.92 -13.27
C MET A 368 4.87 3.50 -11.98
N LEU A 369 4.01 4.52 -12.12
CA LEU A 369 3.35 5.19 -11.02
C LEU A 369 1.87 4.85 -11.06
N VAL A 370 1.27 4.45 -9.94
CA VAL A 370 -0.10 3.97 -9.89
C VAL A 370 -0.97 4.76 -8.92
N TYR A 371 -2.26 4.83 -9.23
CA TYR A 371 -3.23 5.56 -8.47
C TYR A 371 -4.59 4.84 -8.49
N GLN A 372 -5.21 4.67 -7.32
CA GLN A 372 -6.58 4.14 -7.18
C GLN A 372 -7.55 5.29 -6.91
N ASP A 373 -8.82 5.13 -7.30
CA ASP A 373 -9.84 6.13 -6.99
C ASP A 373 -10.03 6.32 -5.48
N THR A 374 -10.12 7.58 -5.06
CA THR A 374 -10.36 7.93 -3.67
C THR A 374 -11.79 7.57 -3.27
N TYR A 375 -11.93 6.78 -2.21
CA TYR A 375 -13.19 6.45 -1.56
C TYR A 375 -13.38 7.32 -0.32
N VAL A 376 -14.53 7.99 -0.21
CA VAL A 376 -14.89 8.81 0.95
C VAL A 376 -15.97 8.10 1.75
N PHE A 377 -15.66 7.75 2.98
CA PHE A 377 -16.60 7.06 3.87
C PHE A 377 -17.91 7.81 4.05
N GLY A 378 -19.03 7.14 3.78
CA GLY A 378 -20.39 7.71 3.76
C GLY A 378 -20.77 8.46 2.50
N LYS A 379 -19.90 8.50 1.47
CA LYS A 379 -20.20 9.10 0.15
C LYS A 379 -19.88 8.19 -1.03
N GLY A 380 -18.87 7.29 -0.90
CA GLY A 380 -18.40 6.44 -1.98
C GLY A 380 -17.24 7.04 -2.77
N TYR A 381 -16.98 6.52 -3.97
CA TYR A 381 -15.89 6.96 -4.84
C TYR A 381 -16.08 8.37 -5.39
N LEU A 382 -14.98 9.13 -5.47
CA LEU A 382 -14.96 10.50 -6.00
C LEU A 382 -14.72 10.59 -7.51
N GLU A 383 -14.52 9.47 -8.18
CA GLU A 383 -14.19 9.35 -9.61
C GLU A 383 -12.91 10.10 -10.00
N MET A 384 -11.92 10.10 -9.10
CA MET A 384 -10.68 10.83 -9.31
C MET A 384 -9.82 10.22 -10.41
N THR A 385 -9.94 8.90 -10.68
CA THR A 385 -9.25 8.23 -11.79
C THR A 385 -9.70 8.70 -13.18
N LYS A 386 -10.86 9.38 -13.27
CA LYS A 386 -11.38 9.97 -14.50
C LYS A 386 -10.96 11.43 -14.70
N VAL A 387 -10.25 12.00 -13.72
CA VAL A 387 -9.81 13.40 -13.77
C VAL A 387 -8.56 13.51 -14.64
N GLU A 388 -8.62 14.37 -15.64
CA GLU A 388 -7.44 14.72 -16.46
C GLU A 388 -6.53 15.66 -15.67
N ILE A 389 -5.23 15.32 -15.61
CA ILE A 389 -4.23 16.12 -14.90
C ILE A 389 -3.69 17.18 -15.84
N PRO A 390 -3.83 18.49 -15.50
CA PRO A 390 -3.28 19.54 -16.34
C PRO A 390 -1.75 19.43 -16.51
N GLU A 391 -1.28 19.50 -17.76
CA GLU A 391 0.15 19.30 -18.11
C GLU A 391 1.12 20.15 -17.29
N LYS A 392 0.71 21.37 -16.91
CA LYS A 392 1.54 22.26 -16.11
C LYS A 392 2.04 21.68 -14.79
N TYR A 393 1.28 20.72 -14.19
CA TYR A 393 1.70 20.07 -12.96
C TYR A 393 2.74 18.98 -13.19
N LEU A 394 2.79 18.39 -14.39
CA LEU A 394 3.72 17.32 -14.71
C LEU A 394 5.18 17.81 -14.78
N THR A 395 5.39 19.11 -14.94
CA THR A 395 6.71 19.74 -15.07
C THR A 395 7.20 20.43 -13.79
N ILE A 396 6.40 20.46 -12.72
CA ILE A 396 6.79 21.01 -11.41
C ILE A 396 7.84 20.09 -10.78
N LYS A 397 8.95 20.72 -10.32
CA LYS A 397 10.05 20.06 -9.62
C LYS A 397 9.86 20.10 -8.11
#